data_307a9191619e4427cbed129b329895cd
#
_entry.id   307a9191619e4427cbed129b329895cd
#
_cell.length_a   1.000
_cell.length_b   1.000
_cell.length_c   1.000
_cell.angle_alpha   90.00
_cell.angle_beta   90.00
_cell.angle_gamma   90.00
#
_symmetry.space_group_name_H-M   'P 1'
#
loop_
_entity.id
_entity.type
_entity.pdbx_description
1 polymer ?
#
loop_
_entity_poly.entity_id
_entity_poly.type
_entity_poly.pdbx_seq_one_letter_code
_entity_poly.pdbx_strand_id
1 'polypeptide(L)'
;MSTIFITGASSGMGRATAKLFAEKGWQVIAASRSIGADTELAALDNIETVTLDVTNRQQIRTVVADVLSRFDVDVLFNNAGAVLFGPVEEYTDEQLEDQLATNLLGPIRVSQAFLPHFRKRRGGTIINTTSLTAMLPAPFMSVYSAAKAGLERWSFGVNLELNEFNIRVKTIVPGIVSTNLMVAGTVVQSDAYAAHLGQVFAAFGDPATAELFSTAEGTAAVVFGAATDGSTRVRYLTDATAKEYVAMMVGFGEETTQAFASTVMFG
;
A
#
# COMPACT_ATOMS: atom_id res chain seq x y z
N MET A 1 -7.64 -23.78 7.90
CA MET A 1 -7.87 -22.80 6.80
C MET A 1 -7.00 -21.58 7.14
N SER A 2 -6.19 -21.13 6.20
CA SER A 2 -5.34 -19.95 6.45
C SER A 2 -6.18 -18.68 6.46
N THR A 3 -5.76 -17.68 7.26
CA THR A 3 -6.51 -16.44 7.45
C THR A 3 -5.65 -15.21 7.10
N ILE A 4 -6.21 -14.29 6.32
CA ILE A 4 -5.60 -13.00 6.02
C ILE A 4 -6.45 -11.84 6.55
N PHE A 5 -5.78 -10.84 7.16
CA PHE A 5 -6.37 -9.56 7.51
C PHE A 5 -5.91 -8.49 6.52
N ILE A 6 -6.84 -7.77 5.90
CA ILE A 6 -6.55 -6.79 4.84
C ILE A 6 -7.09 -5.43 5.23
N THR A 7 -6.25 -4.39 5.29
CA THR A 7 -6.70 -3.01 5.44
C THR A 7 -6.95 -2.36 4.08
N GLY A 8 -7.91 -1.42 4.01
CA GLY A 8 -8.27 -0.77 2.75
C GLY A 8 -8.93 -1.71 1.73
N ALA A 9 -9.72 -2.68 2.22
CA ALA A 9 -10.32 -3.74 1.41
C ALA A 9 -11.58 -3.32 0.62
N SER A 10 -12.09 -2.09 0.77
CA SER A 10 -13.33 -1.66 0.11
C SER A 10 -13.18 -1.30 -1.37
N SER A 11 -11.96 -1.16 -1.88
CA SER A 11 -11.73 -0.78 -3.28
C SER A 11 -10.36 -1.20 -3.79
N GLY A 12 -10.14 -1.07 -5.10
CA GLY A 12 -8.84 -1.24 -5.74
C GLY A 12 -8.11 -2.53 -5.39
N MET A 13 -6.81 -2.43 -5.13
CA MET A 13 -5.94 -3.58 -4.84
C MET A 13 -6.39 -4.38 -3.62
N GLY A 14 -6.83 -3.72 -2.56
CA GLY A 14 -7.30 -4.39 -1.34
C GLY A 14 -8.53 -5.25 -1.60
N ARG A 15 -9.50 -4.73 -2.37
CA ARG A 15 -10.72 -5.47 -2.74
C ARG A 15 -10.41 -6.64 -3.67
N ALA A 16 -9.57 -6.42 -4.68
CA ALA A 16 -9.13 -7.49 -5.57
C ALA A 16 -8.38 -8.59 -4.81
N THR A 17 -7.52 -8.21 -3.84
CA THR A 17 -6.83 -9.16 -2.97
C THR A 17 -7.83 -9.95 -2.10
N ALA A 18 -8.82 -9.29 -1.51
CA ALA A 18 -9.83 -9.98 -0.70
C ALA A 18 -10.58 -11.05 -1.50
N LYS A 19 -11.02 -10.70 -2.72
CA LYS A 19 -11.69 -11.66 -3.62
C LYS A 19 -10.77 -12.83 -3.99
N LEU A 20 -9.53 -12.56 -4.42
CA LEU A 20 -8.59 -13.60 -4.80
C LEU A 20 -8.29 -14.58 -3.66
N PHE A 21 -8.04 -14.07 -2.45
CA PHE A 21 -7.77 -14.94 -1.30
C PHE A 21 -9.00 -15.78 -0.93
N ALA A 22 -10.20 -15.21 -1.00
CA ALA A 22 -11.44 -15.94 -0.79
C ALA A 22 -11.64 -17.07 -1.83
N GLU A 23 -11.40 -16.79 -3.12
CA GLU A 23 -11.43 -17.78 -4.20
C GLU A 23 -10.40 -18.90 -4.00
N LYS A 24 -9.26 -18.60 -3.35
CA LYS A 24 -8.24 -19.59 -2.99
C LYS A 24 -8.55 -20.35 -1.70
N GLY A 25 -9.73 -20.18 -1.13
CA GLY A 25 -10.20 -20.91 0.06
C GLY A 25 -9.61 -20.40 1.38
N TRP A 26 -9.11 -19.14 1.43
CA TRP A 26 -8.69 -18.51 2.67
C TRP A 26 -9.86 -17.87 3.41
N GLN A 27 -9.80 -17.82 4.73
CA GLN A 27 -10.60 -16.91 5.51
C GLN A 27 -10.05 -15.49 5.34
N VAL A 28 -10.90 -14.54 4.97
CA VAL A 28 -10.51 -13.14 4.74
C VAL A 28 -11.21 -12.24 5.75
N ILE A 29 -10.43 -11.43 6.45
CA ILE A 29 -10.95 -10.33 7.27
C ILE A 29 -10.69 -9.03 6.50
N ALA A 30 -11.74 -8.52 5.86
CA ALA A 30 -11.70 -7.34 5.02
C ALA A 30 -12.00 -6.08 5.85
N ALA A 31 -11.00 -5.21 6.04
CA ALA A 31 -11.12 -4.03 6.89
C ALA A 31 -11.05 -2.73 6.07
N SER A 32 -11.98 -1.82 6.28
CA SER A 32 -11.88 -0.42 5.82
C SER A 32 -12.89 0.48 6.56
N ARG A 33 -12.76 1.81 6.37
CA ARG A 33 -13.70 2.79 6.96
C ARG A 33 -15.12 2.65 6.42
N SER A 34 -15.29 2.24 5.16
CA SER A 34 -16.56 2.17 4.44
C SER A 34 -16.95 0.75 4.01
N ILE A 35 -16.37 -0.27 4.63
CA ILE A 35 -16.57 -1.67 4.20
C ILE A 35 -18.01 -2.15 4.32
N GLY A 36 -18.77 -1.62 5.25
CA GLY A 36 -20.17 -1.99 5.47
C GLY A 36 -21.11 -1.71 4.28
N ALA A 37 -20.69 -0.89 3.32
CA ALA A 37 -21.41 -0.64 2.08
C ALA A 37 -21.09 -1.66 0.96
N ASP A 38 -20.06 -2.52 1.14
CA ASP A 38 -19.68 -3.53 0.14
C ASP A 38 -20.46 -4.83 0.36
N THR A 39 -21.68 -4.86 -0.17
CA THR A 39 -22.58 -6.04 -0.08
C THR A 39 -22.05 -7.25 -0.85
N GLU A 40 -21.22 -7.06 -1.88
CA GLU A 40 -20.65 -8.13 -2.67
C GLU A 40 -19.57 -8.91 -1.89
N LEU A 41 -18.67 -8.21 -1.19
CA LEU A 41 -17.71 -8.87 -0.31
C LEU A 41 -18.42 -9.55 0.87
N ALA A 42 -19.41 -8.88 1.47
CA ALA A 42 -20.15 -9.42 2.59
C ALA A 42 -21.01 -10.65 2.24
N ALA A 43 -21.29 -10.89 0.96
CA ALA A 43 -22.03 -12.06 0.49
C ALA A 43 -21.18 -13.34 0.34
N LEU A 44 -19.85 -13.24 0.49
CA LEU A 44 -18.95 -14.39 0.39
C LEU A 44 -18.76 -15.01 1.78
N ASP A 45 -19.10 -16.30 1.92
CA ASP A 45 -19.13 -17.04 3.20
C ASP A 45 -17.79 -17.02 3.97
N ASN A 46 -16.68 -16.88 3.26
CA ASN A 46 -15.33 -16.87 3.83
C ASN A 46 -14.71 -15.44 3.89
N ILE A 47 -15.54 -14.40 3.78
CA ILE A 47 -15.13 -13.01 4.02
C ILE A 47 -15.91 -12.44 5.21
N GLU A 48 -15.19 -11.99 6.21
CA GLU A 48 -15.74 -11.15 7.27
C GLU A 48 -15.33 -9.70 7.06
N THR A 49 -16.30 -8.79 7.11
CA THR A 49 -16.05 -7.35 6.96
C THR A 49 -15.99 -6.66 8.32
N VAL A 50 -14.97 -5.83 8.54
CA VAL A 50 -14.80 -5.08 9.79
C VAL A 50 -14.52 -3.60 9.50
N THR A 51 -15.21 -2.70 10.22
CA THR A 51 -14.94 -1.27 10.10
C THR A 51 -13.66 -0.91 10.83
N LEU A 52 -12.69 -0.33 10.11
CA LEU A 52 -11.41 0.09 10.67
C LEU A 52 -10.89 1.36 9.99
N ASP A 53 -10.64 2.38 10.82
CA ASP A 53 -9.80 3.51 10.48
C ASP A 53 -8.36 3.28 10.99
N VAL A 54 -7.41 3.16 10.08
CA VAL A 54 -5.99 2.90 10.42
C VAL A 54 -5.30 4.09 11.09
N THR A 55 -5.93 5.27 11.13
CA THR A 55 -5.44 6.43 11.86
C THR A 55 -5.90 6.43 13.32
N ASN A 56 -6.98 5.72 13.63
CA ASN A 56 -7.57 5.65 14.98
C ASN A 56 -6.90 4.55 15.83
N ARG A 57 -6.01 4.96 16.72
CA ARG A 57 -5.23 4.06 17.59
C ARG A 57 -6.09 3.17 18.49
N GLN A 58 -7.20 3.69 19.00
CA GLN A 58 -8.07 2.93 19.88
C GLN A 58 -8.85 1.89 19.09
N GLN A 59 -9.37 2.27 17.93
CA GLN A 59 -10.10 1.36 17.05
C GLN A 59 -9.18 0.21 16.55
N ILE A 60 -7.93 0.50 16.20
CA ILE A 60 -6.96 -0.56 15.84
C ILE A 60 -6.87 -1.60 16.95
N ARG A 61 -6.65 -1.18 18.20
CA ARG A 61 -6.49 -2.11 19.33
C ARG A 61 -7.75 -2.96 19.55
N THR A 62 -8.92 -2.32 19.54
CA THR A 62 -10.20 -3.00 19.79
C THR A 62 -10.52 -4.00 18.68
N VAL A 63 -10.42 -3.57 17.41
CA VAL A 63 -10.73 -4.42 16.26
C VAL A 63 -9.74 -5.60 16.15
N VAL A 64 -8.44 -5.35 16.30
CA VAL A 64 -7.45 -6.43 16.22
C VAL A 64 -7.63 -7.42 17.37
N ALA A 65 -7.91 -6.96 18.59
CA ALA A 65 -8.17 -7.86 19.72
C ALA A 65 -9.43 -8.72 19.50
N ASP A 66 -10.51 -8.14 18.98
CA ASP A 66 -11.72 -8.86 18.65
C ASP A 66 -11.47 -9.92 17.57
N VAL A 67 -10.83 -9.55 16.47
CA VAL A 67 -10.48 -10.47 15.36
C VAL A 67 -9.62 -11.62 15.86
N LEU A 68 -8.56 -11.34 16.62
CA LEU A 68 -7.66 -12.37 17.15
C LEU A 68 -8.29 -13.25 18.23
N SER A 69 -9.41 -12.87 18.81
CA SER A 69 -10.20 -13.73 19.71
C SER A 69 -10.98 -14.81 18.95
N ARG A 70 -11.24 -14.60 17.66
CA ARG A 70 -12.08 -15.46 16.82
C ARG A 70 -11.31 -16.14 15.70
N PHE A 71 -10.22 -15.57 15.25
CA PHE A 71 -9.45 -16.03 14.09
C PHE A 71 -7.95 -16.13 14.39
N ASP A 72 -7.35 -17.16 13.87
CA ASP A 72 -5.90 -17.38 13.91
C ASP A 72 -5.29 -16.79 12.62
N VAL A 73 -4.93 -15.50 12.66
CA VAL A 73 -4.47 -14.77 11.48
C VAL A 73 -3.04 -15.18 11.11
N ASP A 74 -2.81 -15.57 9.86
CA ASP A 74 -1.51 -15.96 9.30
C ASP A 74 -0.81 -14.81 8.57
N VAL A 75 -1.60 -13.96 7.90
CA VAL A 75 -1.11 -12.86 7.07
C VAL A 75 -1.82 -11.56 7.41
N LEU A 76 -1.05 -10.50 7.62
CA LEU A 76 -1.51 -9.13 7.67
C LEU A 76 -1.13 -8.43 6.37
N PHE A 77 -2.10 -7.90 5.63
CA PHE A 77 -1.86 -7.05 4.47
C PHE A 77 -2.27 -5.60 4.77
N ASN A 78 -1.28 -4.74 5.03
CA ASN A 78 -1.43 -3.30 5.17
C ASN A 78 -1.49 -2.67 3.78
N ASN A 79 -2.71 -2.43 3.30
CA ASN A 79 -2.95 -1.85 1.99
C ASN A 79 -3.65 -0.49 2.05
N ALA A 80 -4.31 -0.15 3.15
CA ALA A 80 -4.94 1.16 3.31
C ALA A 80 -3.96 2.29 3.02
N GLY A 81 -4.37 3.26 2.20
CA GLY A 81 -3.57 4.40 1.81
C GLY A 81 -4.41 5.53 1.23
N ALA A 82 -3.82 6.72 1.19
CA ALA A 82 -4.38 7.91 0.57
C ALA A 82 -3.28 8.67 -0.16
N VAL A 83 -3.64 9.44 -1.17
CA VAL A 83 -2.71 10.32 -1.91
C VAL A 83 -3.05 11.78 -1.62
N LEU A 84 -2.02 12.55 -1.29
CA LEU A 84 -2.02 14.00 -1.29
C LEU A 84 -1.16 14.44 -2.48
N PHE A 85 -1.75 15.21 -3.38
CA PHE A 85 -1.13 15.65 -4.62
C PHE A 85 -1.21 17.17 -4.74
N GLY A 86 -0.11 17.84 -5.00
CA GLY A 86 -0.03 19.28 -5.18
C GLY A 86 1.31 19.87 -4.75
N PRO A 87 1.47 21.20 -4.86
CA PRO A 87 2.66 21.90 -4.40
C PRO A 87 2.82 21.81 -2.88
N VAL A 88 3.99 21.45 -2.42
CA VAL A 88 4.24 21.22 -0.99
C VAL A 88 4.06 22.48 -0.13
N GLU A 89 4.31 23.67 -0.67
CA GLU A 89 4.13 24.93 0.05
C GLU A 89 2.67 25.32 0.30
N GLU A 90 1.74 24.69 -0.41
CA GLU A 90 0.29 24.90 -0.25
C GLU A 90 -0.38 23.88 0.67
N TYR A 91 0.38 22.91 1.21
CA TYR A 91 -0.19 21.92 2.12
C TYR A 91 -0.41 22.51 3.50
N THR A 92 -1.58 22.24 4.08
CA THR A 92 -1.82 22.53 5.50
C THR A 92 -1.11 21.50 6.39
N ASP A 93 -0.81 21.87 7.64
CA ASP A 93 -0.24 20.94 8.63
C ASP A 93 -1.13 19.71 8.82
N GLU A 94 -2.44 19.87 8.80
CA GLU A 94 -3.41 18.79 8.92
C GLU A 94 -3.32 17.79 7.75
N GLN A 95 -3.16 18.29 6.52
CA GLN A 95 -2.97 17.45 5.35
C GLN A 95 -1.64 16.65 5.42
N LEU A 96 -0.58 17.27 5.92
CA LEU A 96 0.72 16.63 6.13
C LEU A 96 0.59 15.51 7.18
N GLU A 97 -0.04 15.80 8.31
CA GLU A 97 -0.25 14.86 9.41
C GLU A 97 -1.13 13.67 8.96
N ASP A 98 -2.24 13.93 8.26
CA ASP A 98 -3.14 12.90 7.74
C ASP A 98 -2.44 11.98 6.74
N GLN A 99 -1.61 12.56 5.86
CA GLN A 99 -0.84 11.79 4.88
C GLN A 99 0.13 10.81 5.57
N LEU A 100 0.85 11.29 6.59
CA LEU A 100 1.77 10.47 7.38
C LEU A 100 1.01 9.48 8.29
N ALA A 101 -0.08 9.92 8.90
CA ALA A 101 -0.91 9.06 9.76
C ALA A 101 -1.46 7.85 9.01
N THR A 102 -1.93 8.06 7.76
CA THR A 102 -2.53 7.00 6.95
C THR A 102 -1.47 6.08 6.34
N ASN A 103 -0.44 6.63 5.67
CA ASN A 103 0.47 5.84 4.84
C ASN A 103 1.72 5.31 5.56
N LEU A 104 2.05 5.85 6.73
CA LEU A 104 3.22 5.43 7.51
C LEU A 104 2.82 4.91 8.87
N LEU A 105 2.22 5.75 9.71
CA LEU A 105 1.93 5.38 11.09
C LEU A 105 0.80 4.35 11.21
N GLY A 106 -0.19 4.38 10.32
CA GLY A 106 -1.28 3.41 10.28
C GLY A 106 -0.78 1.97 10.12
N PRO A 107 -0.06 1.64 9.02
CA PRO A 107 0.53 0.31 8.83
C PRO A 107 1.42 -0.14 9.98
N ILE A 108 2.25 0.77 10.54
CA ILE A 108 3.12 0.46 11.68
C ILE A 108 2.28 0.09 12.90
N ARG A 109 1.24 0.88 13.23
CA ARG A 109 0.37 0.63 14.40
C ARG A 109 -0.47 -0.63 14.27
N VAL A 110 -1.00 -0.89 13.07
CA VAL A 110 -1.73 -2.15 12.80
C VAL A 110 -0.77 -3.33 12.97
N SER A 111 0.43 -3.26 12.39
CA SER A 111 1.45 -4.30 12.57
C SER A 111 1.79 -4.53 14.04
N GLN A 112 2.03 -3.47 14.81
CA GLN A 112 2.30 -3.55 16.26
C GLN A 112 1.19 -4.29 17.01
N ALA A 113 -0.07 -4.11 16.63
CA ALA A 113 -1.18 -4.80 17.28
C ALA A 113 -1.21 -6.31 16.99
N PHE A 114 -0.73 -6.76 15.80
CA PHE A 114 -0.65 -8.18 15.45
C PHE A 114 0.64 -8.86 15.94
N LEU A 115 1.73 -8.13 16.19
CA LEU A 115 3.03 -8.72 16.53
C LEU A 115 3.01 -9.66 17.75
N PRO A 116 2.29 -9.39 18.87
CA PRO A 116 2.21 -10.33 20.00
C PRO A 116 1.62 -11.70 19.59
N HIS A 117 0.63 -11.71 18.71
CA HIS A 117 0.01 -12.92 18.17
C HIS A 117 1.01 -13.72 17.31
N PHE A 118 1.64 -13.08 16.32
CA PHE A 118 2.64 -13.72 15.46
C PHE A 118 3.84 -14.24 16.24
N ARG A 119 4.33 -13.46 17.23
CA ARG A 119 5.44 -13.87 18.08
C ARG A 119 5.09 -15.11 18.91
N LYS A 120 3.89 -15.16 19.50
CA LYS A 120 3.40 -16.33 20.26
C LYS A 120 3.33 -17.59 19.40
N ARG A 121 2.88 -17.43 18.14
CA ARG A 121 2.80 -18.53 17.16
C ARG A 121 4.16 -18.93 16.58
N ARG A 122 5.19 -18.10 16.73
CA ARG A 122 6.49 -18.21 16.04
C ARG A 122 6.32 -18.33 14.53
N GLY A 123 5.47 -17.48 13.97
CA GLY A 123 5.16 -17.46 12.54
C GLY A 123 4.14 -16.39 12.18
N GLY A 124 4.18 -15.93 10.95
CA GLY A 124 3.27 -14.96 10.36
C GLY A 124 3.96 -14.13 9.27
N THR A 125 3.15 -13.52 8.44
CA THR A 125 3.65 -12.64 7.37
C THR A 125 2.94 -11.29 7.43
N ILE A 126 3.71 -10.21 7.46
CA ILE A 126 3.23 -8.84 7.31
C ILE A 126 3.60 -8.37 5.91
N ILE A 127 2.63 -7.91 5.15
CA ILE A 127 2.83 -7.37 3.80
C ILE A 127 2.40 -5.90 3.81
N ASN A 128 3.28 -5.01 3.39
CA ASN A 128 3.02 -3.57 3.34
C ASN A 128 2.98 -3.07 1.89
N THR A 129 1.93 -2.36 1.52
CA THR A 129 1.88 -1.65 0.23
C THR A 129 2.72 -0.37 0.33
N THR A 130 3.88 -0.39 -0.30
CA THR A 130 4.70 0.80 -0.51
C THR A 130 4.36 1.47 -1.85
N SER A 131 5.29 1.95 -2.61
CA SER A 131 5.08 2.55 -3.92
C SER A 131 6.39 2.62 -4.69
N LEU A 132 6.31 2.69 -6.01
CA LEU A 132 7.46 3.05 -6.84
C LEU A 132 8.02 4.43 -6.43
N THR A 133 7.16 5.36 -6.01
CA THR A 133 7.55 6.69 -5.53
C THR A 133 8.34 6.68 -4.22
N ALA A 134 8.41 5.54 -3.52
CA ALA A 134 9.33 5.37 -2.39
C ALA A 134 10.81 5.36 -2.82
N MET A 135 11.08 5.14 -4.10
CA MET A 135 12.41 5.04 -4.68
C MET A 135 12.65 6.04 -5.80
N LEU A 136 11.59 6.46 -6.51
CA LEU A 136 11.67 7.42 -7.61
C LEU A 136 11.08 8.77 -7.19
N PRO A 137 11.70 9.89 -7.60
CA PRO A 137 11.10 11.20 -7.41
C PRO A 137 9.80 11.31 -8.21
N ALA A 138 8.76 11.80 -7.52
CA ALA A 138 7.46 12.06 -8.12
C ALA A 138 7.05 13.51 -7.77
N PRO A 139 7.01 14.42 -8.77
CA PRO A 139 6.62 15.79 -8.53
C PRO A 139 5.19 15.86 -7.98
N PHE A 140 4.94 16.83 -7.11
CA PHE A 140 3.65 17.05 -6.44
C PHE A 140 3.16 15.91 -5.54
N MET A 141 4.03 14.92 -5.24
CA MET A 141 3.74 13.78 -4.35
C MET A 141 4.82 13.61 -3.26
N SER A 142 5.54 14.68 -2.91
CA SER A 142 6.72 14.60 -2.05
C SER A 142 6.43 13.99 -0.67
N VAL A 143 5.34 14.38 -0.01
CA VAL A 143 4.95 13.88 1.31
C VAL A 143 4.42 12.43 1.25
N TYR A 144 3.67 12.10 0.19
CA TYR A 144 3.29 10.72 -0.07
C TYR A 144 4.51 9.82 -0.27
N SER A 145 5.45 10.26 -1.10
CA SER A 145 6.71 9.55 -1.37
C SER A 145 7.54 9.35 -0.10
N ALA A 146 7.65 10.40 0.74
CA ALA A 146 8.33 10.32 2.04
C ALA A 146 7.68 9.29 2.96
N ALA A 147 6.33 9.26 3.05
CA ALA A 147 5.60 8.27 3.85
C ALA A 147 5.85 6.84 3.35
N LYS A 148 5.80 6.62 2.03
CA LYS A 148 6.02 5.30 1.42
C LYS A 148 7.48 4.84 1.51
N ALA A 149 8.45 5.76 1.36
CA ALA A 149 9.87 5.48 1.59
C ALA A 149 10.14 5.12 3.06
N GLY A 150 9.54 5.88 4.00
CA GLY A 150 9.60 5.59 5.44
C GLY A 150 9.04 4.20 5.77
N LEU A 151 7.88 3.84 5.20
CA LEU A 151 7.27 2.52 5.40
C LEU A 151 8.15 1.39 4.82
N GLU A 152 8.78 1.61 3.68
CA GLU A 152 9.68 0.63 3.08
C GLU A 152 10.92 0.41 3.95
N ARG A 153 11.56 1.46 4.42
CA ARG A 153 12.72 1.36 5.31
C ARG A 153 12.37 0.73 6.65
N TRP A 154 11.22 1.11 7.22
CA TRP A 154 10.70 0.45 8.42
C TRP A 154 10.49 -1.05 8.20
N SER A 155 9.89 -1.44 7.08
CA SER A 155 9.64 -2.85 6.75
C SER A 155 10.93 -3.67 6.69
N PHE A 156 12.00 -3.11 6.11
CA PHE A 156 13.29 -3.79 6.02
C PHE A 156 13.97 -3.92 7.38
N GLY A 157 13.92 -2.86 8.20
CA GLY A 157 14.50 -2.89 9.55
C GLY A 157 13.79 -3.89 10.46
N VAL A 158 12.47 -3.78 10.55
CA VAL A 158 11.67 -4.65 11.43
C VAL A 158 11.67 -6.11 10.97
N ASN A 159 11.85 -6.40 9.68
CA ASN A 159 12.01 -7.77 9.21
C ASN A 159 13.24 -8.46 9.81
N LEU A 160 14.32 -7.72 10.06
CA LEU A 160 15.51 -8.26 10.74
C LEU A 160 15.22 -8.53 12.22
N GLU A 161 14.51 -7.62 12.91
CA GLU A 161 14.13 -7.79 14.32
C GLU A 161 13.24 -9.00 14.56
N LEU A 162 12.36 -9.32 13.61
CA LEU A 162 11.33 -10.35 13.73
C LEU A 162 11.76 -11.73 13.20
N ASN A 163 12.92 -11.81 12.56
CA ASN A 163 13.40 -13.05 11.94
C ASN A 163 13.56 -14.20 12.94
N GLU A 164 14.00 -13.94 14.17
CA GLU A 164 14.13 -14.98 15.21
C GLU A 164 12.80 -15.61 15.62
N PHE A 165 11.69 -14.91 15.40
CA PHE A 165 10.33 -15.39 15.67
C PHE A 165 9.68 -16.05 14.45
N ASN A 166 10.43 -16.21 13.34
CA ASN A 166 9.92 -16.70 12.06
C ASN A 166 8.77 -15.86 11.51
N ILE A 167 8.78 -14.55 11.78
CA ILE A 167 7.84 -13.58 11.22
C ILE A 167 8.53 -12.91 10.04
N ARG A 168 7.85 -12.84 8.91
CA ARG A 168 8.35 -12.21 7.68
C ARG A 168 7.66 -10.88 7.46
N VAL A 169 8.42 -9.85 7.08
CA VAL A 169 7.86 -8.56 6.66
C VAL A 169 8.27 -8.32 5.21
N LYS A 170 7.26 -8.13 4.36
CA LYS A 170 7.41 -8.01 2.92
C LYS A 170 6.80 -6.71 2.42
N THR A 171 7.29 -6.18 1.32
CA THR A 171 6.76 -4.98 0.66
C THR A 171 6.26 -5.30 -0.74
N ILE A 172 5.09 -4.80 -1.05
CA ILE A 172 4.54 -4.74 -2.41
C ILE A 172 4.82 -3.34 -2.93
N VAL A 173 5.48 -3.27 -4.08
CA VAL A 173 5.87 -2.00 -4.73
C VAL A 173 5.10 -1.87 -6.04
N PRO A 174 3.91 -1.28 -6.01
CA PRO A 174 3.18 -0.98 -7.23
C PRO A 174 3.86 0.13 -8.03
N GLY A 175 3.80 -0.01 -9.36
CA GLY A 175 3.96 1.10 -10.28
C GLY A 175 2.68 1.93 -10.33
N ILE A 176 2.19 2.27 -11.53
CA ILE A 176 0.91 2.95 -11.70
C ILE A 176 -0.18 1.88 -11.80
N VAL A 177 -1.09 1.87 -10.84
CA VAL A 177 -2.21 0.91 -10.82
C VAL A 177 -3.51 1.63 -11.12
N SER A 178 -4.29 1.09 -12.05
CA SER A 178 -5.62 1.61 -12.37
C SER A 178 -6.57 1.36 -11.20
N THR A 179 -6.63 2.32 -10.29
CA THR A 179 -7.49 2.28 -9.10
C THR A 179 -8.08 3.66 -8.83
N ASN A 180 -9.07 3.71 -7.95
CA ASN A 180 -9.66 4.99 -7.51
C ASN A 180 -8.75 5.81 -6.58
N LEU A 181 -7.53 5.35 -6.27
CA LEU A 181 -6.64 6.02 -5.31
C LEU A 181 -6.31 7.46 -5.73
N MET A 182 -6.00 7.68 -7.00
CA MET A 182 -5.72 9.04 -7.52
C MET A 182 -6.99 9.89 -7.62
N VAL A 183 -8.12 9.28 -7.98
CA VAL A 183 -9.43 9.97 -8.11
C VAL A 183 -9.98 10.36 -6.74
N ALA A 184 -9.80 9.51 -5.74
CA ALA A 184 -10.24 9.74 -4.36
C ALA A 184 -9.22 10.53 -3.53
N GLY A 185 -8.03 10.80 -4.07
CA GLY A 185 -6.97 11.57 -3.42
C GLY A 185 -7.33 13.05 -3.27
N THR A 186 -6.65 13.71 -2.35
CA THR A 186 -6.75 15.16 -2.20
C THR A 186 -5.82 15.84 -3.17
N VAL A 187 -6.36 16.71 -4.04
CA VAL A 187 -5.58 17.53 -4.96
C VAL A 187 -5.59 18.98 -4.47
N VAL A 188 -4.42 19.51 -4.17
CA VAL A 188 -4.23 20.91 -3.78
C VAL A 188 -3.84 21.71 -5.01
N GLN A 189 -4.62 22.74 -5.30
CA GLN A 189 -4.43 23.63 -6.44
C GLN A 189 -3.61 24.85 -6.03
N SER A 190 -2.86 25.41 -6.99
CA SER A 190 -2.15 26.67 -6.82
C SER A 190 -2.00 27.36 -8.19
N ASP A 191 -2.33 28.63 -8.25
CA ASP A 191 -2.15 29.43 -9.47
C ASP A 191 -0.67 29.53 -9.88
N ALA A 192 0.23 29.58 -8.91
CA ALA A 192 1.66 29.64 -9.15
C ALA A 192 2.21 28.36 -9.83
N TYR A 193 1.56 27.23 -9.62
CA TYR A 193 1.97 25.92 -10.17
C TYR A 193 1.02 25.37 -11.22
N ALA A 194 0.01 26.12 -11.63
CA ALA A 194 -1.06 25.65 -12.54
C ALA A 194 -0.52 25.04 -13.83
N ALA A 195 0.48 25.66 -14.46
CA ALA A 195 1.10 25.16 -15.69
C ALA A 195 1.80 23.81 -15.48
N HIS A 196 2.59 23.67 -14.42
CA HIS A 196 3.31 22.44 -14.11
C HIS A 196 2.38 21.30 -13.66
N LEU A 197 1.35 21.62 -12.85
CA LEU A 197 0.30 20.67 -12.51
C LEU A 197 -0.42 20.17 -13.75
N GLY A 198 -0.74 21.09 -14.68
CA GLY A 198 -1.35 20.74 -15.97
C GLY A 198 -0.50 19.79 -16.81
N GLN A 199 0.82 19.98 -16.86
CA GLN A 199 1.75 19.08 -17.54
C GLN A 199 1.74 17.69 -16.93
N VAL A 200 1.81 17.58 -15.60
CA VAL A 200 1.80 16.28 -14.92
C VAL A 200 0.47 15.55 -15.12
N PHE A 201 -0.66 16.25 -15.01
CA PHE A 201 -1.96 15.64 -15.30
C PHE A 201 -2.11 15.21 -16.76
N ALA A 202 -1.57 16.00 -17.70
CA ALA A 202 -1.56 15.63 -19.12
C ALA A 202 -0.73 14.36 -19.35
N ALA A 203 0.43 14.23 -18.71
CA ALA A 203 1.27 13.03 -18.79
C ALA A 203 0.55 11.79 -18.24
N PHE A 204 -0.19 11.90 -17.14
CA PHE A 204 -1.03 10.80 -16.63
C PHE A 204 -2.22 10.46 -17.53
N GLY A 205 -2.75 11.44 -18.27
CA GLY A 205 -3.86 11.26 -19.20
C GLY A 205 -3.44 10.78 -20.59
N ASP A 206 -2.14 10.70 -20.88
CA ASP A 206 -1.63 10.24 -22.17
C ASP A 206 -1.95 8.76 -22.38
N PRO A 207 -2.51 8.34 -23.54
CA PRO A 207 -2.78 6.95 -23.85
C PRO A 207 -1.55 6.03 -23.71
N ALA A 208 -0.36 6.52 -24.06
CA ALA A 208 0.88 5.75 -23.89
C ALA A 208 1.20 5.49 -22.39
N THR A 209 0.91 6.45 -21.53
CA THR A 209 1.03 6.26 -20.07
C THR A 209 -0.02 5.27 -19.54
N ALA A 210 -1.23 5.29 -20.11
CA ALA A 210 -2.29 4.36 -19.72
C ALA A 210 -1.93 2.89 -20.01
N GLU A 211 -1.12 2.61 -21.04
CA GLU A 211 -0.61 1.27 -21.33
C GLU A 211 0.36 0.73 -20.26
N LEU A 212 0.96 1.63 -19.49
CA LEU A 212 1.85 1.27 -18.37
C LEU A 212 1.08 0.92 -17.08
N PHE A 213 -0.23 1.16 -17.05
CA PHE A 213 -1.03 0.91 -15.86
C PHE A 213 -1.22 -0.59 -15.64
N SER A 214 -0.92 -1.01 -14.45
CA SER A 214 -1.24 -2.37 -14.01
C SER A 214 -2.66 -2.44 -13.43
N THR A 215 -3.17 -3.67 -13.30
CA THR A 215 -4.50 -3.91 -12.74
C THR A 215 -4.44 -4.20 -11.24
N ALA A 216 -5.56 -3.98 -10.55
CA ALA A 216 -5.70 -4.35 -9.15
C ALA A 216 -5.57 -5.88 -8.96
N GLU A 217 -6.09 -6.67 -9.91
CA GLU A 217 -6.02 -8.13 -9.94
C GLU A 217 -4.59 -8.64 -10.16
N GLY A 218 -3.83 -7.98 -11.05
CA GLY A 218 -2.40 -8.28 -11.24
C GLY A 218 -1.60 -8.07 -9.96
N THR A 219 -1.87 -6.96 -9.26
CA THR A 219 -1.26 -6.71 -7.94
C THR A 219 -1.71 -7.73 -6.90
N ALA A 220 -3.00 -8.10 -6.86
CA ALA A 220 -3.51 -9.11 -5.94
C ALA A 220 -2.81 -10.47 -6.13
N ALA A 221 -2.51 -10.86 -7.37
CA ALA A 221 -1.75 -12.08 -7.65
C ALA A 221 -0.33 -12.03 -7.07
N VAL A 222 0.34 -10.88 -7.14
CA VAL A 222 1.66 -10.69 -6.51
C VAL A 222 1.57 -10.75 -4.99
N VAL A 223 0.53 -10.15 -4.38
CA VAL A 223 0.28 -10.23 -2.93
C VAL A 223 0.07 -11.68 -2.51
N PHE A 224 -0.72 -12.46 -3.27
CA PHE A 224 -0.92 -13.88 -3.00
C PHE A 224 0.39 -14.67 -3.07
N GLY A 225 1.20 -14.43 -4.10
CA GLY A 225 2.54 -15.02 -4.20
C GLY A 225 3.42 -14.66 -3.01
N ALA A 226 3.45 -13.38 -2.63
CA ALA A 226 4.23 -12.92 -1.47
C ALA A 226 3.78 -13.56 -0.15
N ALA A 227 2.48 -13.82 0.00
CA ALA A 227 1.92 -14.47 1.18
C ALA A 227 2.26 -15.98 1.26
N THR A 228 2.45 -16.65 0.11
CA THR A 228 2.46 -18.12 0.03
C THR A 228 3.77 -18.74 -0.45
N ASP A 229 4.73 -17.96 -0.96
CA ASP A 229 5.96 -18.47 -1.55
C ASP A 229 7.00 -19.03 -0.53
N GLY A 230 6.78 -18.80 0.76
CA GLY A 230 7.68 -19.25 1.82
C GLY A 230 9.09 -18.64 1.79
N SER A 231 9.36 -17.70 0.87
CA SER A 231 10.69 -17.13 0.65
C SER A 231 11.04 -16.04 1.67
N THR A 232 12.34 -15.76 1.78
CA THR A 232 12.88 -14.63 2.55
C THR A 232 12.92 -13.32 1.76
N ARG A 233 12.38 -13.31 0.53
CA ARG A 233 12.29 -12.11 -0.31
C ARG A 233 11.49 -11.04 0.40
N VAL A 234 12.02 -9.81 0.48
CA VAL A 234 11.36 -8.69 1.15
C VAL A 234 10.56 -7.82 0.18
N ARG A 235 11.08 -7.56 -1.03
CA ARG A 235 10.48 -6.64 -2.00
C ARG A 235 9.87 -7.38 -3.19
N TYR A 236 8.61 -7.05 -3.53
CA TYR A 236 7.86 -7.58 -4.67
C TYR A 236 7.39 -6.44 -5.57
N LEU A 237 7.95 -6.34 -6.76
CA LEU A 237 7.54 -5.39 -7.79
C LEU A 237 6.34 -5.97 -8.54
N THR A 238 5.25 -5.21 -8.66
CA THR A 238 3.97 -5.77 -9.12
C THR A 238 3.86 -5.89 -10.64
N ASP A 239 4.58 -5.06 -11.37
CA ASP A 239 4.40 -4.90 -12.81
C ASP A 239 5.72 -4.63 -13.55
N ALA A 240 5.65 -4.58 -14.88
CA ALA A 240 6.82 -4.36 -15.74
C ALA A 240 7.42 -2.98 -15.50
N THR A 241 6.57 -1.95 -15.36
CA THR A 241 6.99 -0.58 -15.12
C THR A 241 7.79 -0.45 -13.84
N ALA A 242 7.27 -1.01 -12.71
CA ALA A 242 7.99 -1.01 -11.45
C ALA A 242 9.35 -1.72 -11.56
N LYS A 243 9.42 -2.84 -12.30
CA LYS A 243 10.68 -3.59 -12.52
C LYS A 243 11.69 -2.79 -13.33
N GLU A 244 11.24 -2.15 -14.40
CA GLU A 244 12.10 -1.37 -15.29
C GLU A 244 12.68 -0.14 -14.57
N TYR A 245 11.84 0.64 -13.89
CA TYR A 245 12.29 1.83 -13.17
C TYR A 245 13.22 1.49 -12.00
N VAL A 246 12.93 0.44 -11.24
CA VAL A 246 13.86 0.00 -10.19
C VAL A 246 15.18 -0.49 -10.75
N ALA A 247 15.18 -1.20 -11.88
CA ALA A 247 16.41 -1.62 -12.55
C ALA A 247 17.22 -0.40 -13.04
N MET A 248 16.54 0.61 -13.59
CA MET A 248 17.18 1.87 -14.01
C MET A 248 17.82 2.58 -12.81
N MET A 249 17.12 2.75 -11.70
CA MET A 249 17.64 3.39 -10.50
C MET A 249 18.89 2.66 -9.96
N VAL A 250 18.84 1.33 -9.91
CA VAL A 250 19.99 0.53 -9.43
C VAL A 250 21.17 0.59 -10.41
N GLY A 251 20.90 0.65 -11.72
CA GLY A 251 21.93 0.66 -12.76
C GLY A 251 22.58 2.02 -12.99
N PHE A 252 21.83 3.10 -12.91
CA PHE A 252 22.29 4.45 -13.29
C PHE A 252 22.41 5.42 -12.11
N GLY A 253 21.89 5.06 -10.93
CA GLY A 253 21.92 5.89 -9.72
C GLY A 253 20.78 6.92 -9.63
N GLU A 254 20.70 7.58 -8.47
CA GLU A 254 19.59 8.47 -8.14
C GLU A 254 19.56 9.74 -8.99
N GLU A 255 20.71 10.37 -9.26
CA GLU A 255 20.81 11.61 -10.03
C GLU A 255 20.31 11.43 -11.48
N THR A 256 20.73 10.34 -12.14
CA THR A 256 20.28 10.02 -13.51
C THR A 256 18.79 9.72 -13.53
N THR A 257 18.30 9.02 -12.53
CA THR A 257 16.87 8.70 -12.40
C THR A 257 16.03 9.95 -12.16
N GLN A 258 16.54 10.90 -11.38
CA GLN A 258 15.88 12.20 -11.17
C GLN A 258 15.83 13.03 -12.45
N ALA A 259 16.94 13.10 -13.21
CA ALA A 259 16.99 13.82 -14.49
C ALA A 259 16.01 13.20 -15.50
N PHE A 260 15.94 11.87 -15.58
CA PHE A 260 14.98 11.16 -16.41
C PHE A 260 13.53 11.47 -16.02
N ALA A 261 13.20 11.40 -14.72
CA ALA A 261 11.86 11.71 -14.24
C ALA A 261 11.46 13.17 -14.57
N SER A 262 12.40 14.12 -14.44
CA SER A 262 12.19 15.52 -14.84
C SER A 262 11.86 15.63 -16.34
N THR A 263 12.64 14.97 -17.20
CA THR A 263 12.41 15.00 -18.65
C THR A 263 11.07 14.39 -19.04
N VAL A 264 10.68 13.28 -18.42
CA VAL A 264 9.38 12.62 -18.72
C VAL A 264 8.18 13.46 -18.27
N MET A 265 8.31 14.19 -17.16
CA MET A 265 7.18 14.92 -16.57
C MET A 265 7.06 16.38 -17.06
N PHE A 266 8.17 17.00 -17.45
CA PHE A 266 8.20 18.43 -17.78
C PHE A 266 8.79 18.76 -19.17
N GLY A 267 9.36 17.79 -19.88
CA GLY A 267 9.93 17.91 -21.23
C GLY A 267 11.35 18.42 -21.22
#